data_dd7097ef81bc4b6cd0b97ca411e811e6
#
_entry.id   dd7097ef81bc4b6cd0b97ca411e811e6
#
_cell.length_a   1.000
_cell.length_b   1.000
_cell.length_c   1.000
_cell.angle_alpha   90.00
_cell.angle_beta   90.00
_cell.angle_gamma   90.00
#
_symmetry.space_group_name_H-M   'P 1'
#
loop_
_entity.id
_entity.type
_entity.pdbx_description
1 polymer ?
#
loop_
_entity_poly.entity_id
_entity_poly.type
_entity_poly.pdbx_seq_one_letter_code
_entity_poly.pdbx_strand_id
1 'polypeptide(L)'
;MEINEISLAPFKEVIRAIEKWKIIPLKYSETILDKKISRAANYRMFENLENHGLAKRLKLTNTSGMILVPSKNLADYLKIPMNYDQFDHDKVVSYVATGFLKAEAFKNHDLTFEHELSKFSSGSLIPDIVFNGISPKSGDEFKLAIEVELSRKAFAKIDAKIARYVQDNSFDLVIYAFASEDLYNLFRKRIETYENPEFKKLVEEKITLVLIENYLNFPDEIFGSKCLHNGEEGFLGEFF
;
A
#
# COMPACT_ATOMS: atom_id res chain seq x y z
N MET A 1 -12.34 0.73 29.30
CA MET A 1 -13.62 0.22 28.80
C MET A 1 -13.32 -1.11 28.13
N GLU A 2 -13.98 -2.16 28.54
CA GLU A 2 -13.80 -3.48 27.94
C GLU A 2 -14.52 -3.51 26.60
N ILE A 3 -13.77 -3.82 25.53
CA ILE A 3 -14.33 -3.92 24.18
C ILE A 3 -14.95 -5.31 24.05
N ASN A 4 -16.20 -5.37 23.62
CA ASN A 4 -16.89 -6.61 23.31
C ASN A 4 -17.62 -6.50 21.97
N GLU A 5 -18.03 -7.64 21.40
CA GLU A 5 -18.70 -7.70 20.09
C GLU A 5 -19.97 -6.83 20.01
N ILE A 6 -20.72 -6.73 21.11
CA ILE A 6 -21.96 -5.93 21.16
C ILE A 6 -21.64 -4.45 21.01
N SER A 7 -20.56 -3.97 21.62
CA SER A 7 -20.12 -2.56 21.50
C SER A 7 -19.61 -2.21 20.10
N LEU A 8 -19.15 -3.19 19.35
CA LEU A 8 -18.62 -3.03 17.99
C LEU A 8 -19.69 -3.15 16.89
N ALA A 9 -20.83 -3.74 17.20
CA ALA A 9 -21.87 -4.03 16.20
C ALA A 9 -22.28 -2.82 15.33
N PRO A 10 -22.47 -1.60 15.86
CA PRO A 10 -22.81 -0.43 15.07
C PRO A 10 -21.70 0.01 14.09
N PHE A 11 -20.46 -0.41 14.33
CA PHE A 11 -19.27 0.01 13.60
C PHE A 11 -18.64 -1.10 12.76
N LYS A 12 -19.31 -2.24 12.62
CA LYS A 12 -18.76 -3.48 12.06
C LYS A 12 -17.96 -3.30 10.79
N GLU A 13 -18.42 -2.48 9.86
CA GLU A 13 -17.76 -2.29 8.56
C GLU A 13 -16.49 -1.45 8.67
N VAL A 14 -16.54 -0.36 9.45
CA VAL A 14 -15.35 0.45 9.69
C VAL A 14 -14.32 -0.31 10.51
N ILE A 15 -14.76 -1.14 11.45
CA ILE A 15 -13.88 -2.01 12.21
C ILE A 15 -13.16 -3.00 11.29
N ARG A 16 -13.88 -3.62 10.35
CA ARG A 16 -13.25 -4.49 9.32
C ARG A 16 -12.25 -3.73 8.45
N ALA A 17 -12.61 -2.50 8.04
CA ALA A 17 -11.68 -1.67 7.30
C ALA A 17 -10.44 -1.32 8.13
N ILE A 18 -10.59 -0.99 9.41
CA ILE A 18 -9.47 -0.73 10.33
C ILE A 18 -8.61 -2.00 10.49
N GLU A 19 -9.23 -3.17 10.65
CA GLU A 19 -8.50 -4.44 10.75
C GLU A 19 -7.64 -4.71 9.52
N LYS A 20 -8.19 -4.46 8.34
CA LYS A 20 -7.51 -4.66 7.05
C LYS A 20 -6.45 -3.58 6.77
N TRP A 21 -6.77 -2.31 7.00
CA TRP A 21 -5.95 -1.18 6.54
C TRP A 21 -5.01 -0.62 7.62
N LYS A 22 -5.21 -0.93 8.89
CA LYS A 22 -4.58 -0.30 10.07
C LYS A 22 -4.81 1.21 10.13
N ILE A 23 -4.55 1.92 9.03
CA ILE A 23 -4.67 3.37 8.88
C ILE A 23 -5.59 3.65 7.69
N ILE A 24 -6.63 4.48 7.90
CA ILE A 24 -7.57 4.85 6.85
C ILE A 24 -7.38 6.33 6.48
N PRO A 25 -6.93 6.64 5.24
CA PRO A 25 -6.93 8.01 4.73
C PRO A 25 -8.37 8.54 4.60
N LEU A 26 -8.75 9.52 5.42
CA LEU A 26 -10.15 9.96 5.51
C LEU A 26 -10.68 10.59 4.20
N LYS A 27 -9.82 11.22 3.42
CA LYS A 27 -10.16 11.75 2.08
C LYS A 27 -10.72 10.67 1.16
N TYR A 28 -10.25 9.42 1.32
CA TYR A 28 -10.55 8.28 0.46
C TYR A 28 -11.39 7.20 1.15
N SER A 29 -12.00 7.52 2.28
CA SER A 29 -12.78 6.56 3.05
C SER A 29 -13.97 5.95 2.29
N GLU A 30 -14.57 6.67 1.34
CA GLU A 30 -15.64 6.16 0.48
C GLU A 30 -15.15 5.00 -0.40
N THR A 31 -13.95 5.13 -0.96
CA THR A 31 -13.32 4.06 -1.76
C THR A 31 -12.98 2.85 -0.89
N ILE A 32 -12.40 3.09 0.30
CA ILE A 32 -11.94 2.02 1.20
C ILE A 32 -13.11 1.23 1.80
N LEU A 33 -14.23 1.92 2.10
CA LEU A 33 -15.41 1.30 2.69
C LEU A 33 -16.36 0.71 1.66
N ASP A 34 -16.07 0.87 0.37
CA ASP A 34 -16.92 0.44 -0.75
C ASP A 34 -18.39 0.84 -0.58
N LYS A 35 -18.61 2.03 -0.08
CA LYS A 35 -19.94 2.53 0.22
C LYS A 35 -20.20 3.87 -0.43
N LYS A 36 -21.35 3.95 -1.10
CA LYS A 36 -21.97 5.23 -1.52
C LYS A 36 -22.59 5.96 -0.32
N ILE A 37 -21.85 6.06 0.79
CA ILE A 37 -22.24 6.85 1.96
C ILE A 37 -21.72 8.27 1.78
N SER A 38 -22.55 9.26 2.03
CA SER A 38 -22.10 10.64 1.91
C SER A 38 -20.90 10.92 2.83
N ARG A 39 -20.01 11.79 2.39
CA ARG A 39 -18.84 12.22 3.17
C ARG A 39 -19.22 12.68 4.60
N ALA A 40 -20.36 13.35 4.73
CA ALA A 40 -20.87 13.79 6.03
C ALA A 40 -21.25 12.62 6.95
N ALA A 41 -21.83 11.55 6.40
CA ALA A 41 -22.17 10.35 7.17
C ALA A 41 -20.90 9.61 7.61
N ASN A 42 -19.88 9.50 6.77
CA ASN A 42 -18.58 8.94 7.14
C ASN A 42 -17.95 9.73 8.28
N TYR A 43 -17.94 11.05 8.21
CA TYR A 43 -17.37 11.89 9.27
C TYR A 43 -18.10 11.71 10.62
N ARG A 44 -19.44 11.62 10.62
CA ARG A 44 -20.22 11.33 11.86
C ARG A 44 -19.87 9.95 12.42
N MET A 45 -19.68 8.97 11.58
CA MET A 45 -19.29 7.61 11.99
C MET A 45 -17.90 7.60 12.65
N PHE A 46 -16.94 8.32 12.07
CA PHE A 46 -15.58 8.44 12.64
C PHE A 46 -15.60 9.21 13.97
N GLU A 47 -16.41 10.26 14.07
CA GLU A 47 -16.62 10.99 15.33
C GLU A 47 -17.22 10.08 16.41
N ASN A 48 -18.19 9.25 16.05
CA ASN A 48 -18.75 8.27 16.98
C ASN A 48 -17.71 7.25 17.44
N LEU A 49 -16.83 6.76 16.56
CA LEU A 49 -15.72 5.88 16.94
C LEU A 49 -14.76 6.55 17.91
N GLU A 50 -14.44 7.84 17.74
CA GLU A 50 -13.63 8.62 18.68
C GLU A 50 -14.32 8.77 20.02
N ASN A 51 -15.62 9.13 20.03
CA ASN A 51 -16.40 9.30 21.25
C ASN A 51 -16.50 7.98 22.06
N HIS A 52 -16.45 6.84 21.38
CA HIS A 52 -16.40 5.52 22.03
C HIS A 52 -14.97 5.06 22.36
N GLY A 53 -13.96 5.87 22.10
CA GLY A 53 -12.55 5.53 22.35
C GLY A 53 -12.01 4.37 21.51
N LEU A 54 -12.66 4.06 20.37
CA LEU A 54 -12.29 2.96 19.47
C LEU A 54 -11.24 3.36 18.45
N ALA A 55 -11.25 4.62 18.02
CA ALA A 55 -10.28 5.13 17.05
C ALA A 55 -9.93 6.59 17.35
N LYS A 56 -8.97 7.14 16.59
CA LYS A 56 -8.58 8.56 16.65
C LYS A 56 -8.40 9.10 15.25
N ARG A 57 -8.89 10.32 15.01
CA ARG A 57 -8.56 11.08 13.81
C ARG A 57 -7.30 11.89 14.06
N LEU A 58 -6.29 11.70 13.24
CA LEU A 58 -5.03 12.42 13.32
C LEU A 58 -4.88 13.32 12.10
N LYS A 59 -4.57 14.61 12.34
CA LYS A 59 -4.19 15.53 11.29
C LYS A 59 -2.73 15.30 10.93
N LEU A 60 -2.43 15.18 9.66
CA LEU A 60 -1.06 15.05 9.18
C LEU A 60 -0.37 16.42 9.26
N THR A 61 0.84 16.44 9.78
CA THR A 61 1.63 17.67 9.95
C THR A 61 1.87 18.32 8.57
N ASN A 62 1.72 19.64 8.50
CA ASN A 62 1.94 20.44 7.31
C ASN A 62 1.05 20.12 6.09
N THR A 63 -0.08 19.44 6.29
CA THR A 63 -1.01 19.11 5.22
C THR A 63 -2.46 19.29 5.66
N SER A 64 -3.39 19.27 4.70
CA SER A 64 -4.83 19.17 4.98
C SER A 64 -5.30 17.71 5.17
N GLY A 65 -4.39 16.77 5.08
CA GLY A 65 -4.70 15.35 5.20
C GLY A 65 -5.10 14.95 6.61
N MET A 66 -6.06 14.05 6.71
CA MET A 66 -6.46 13.40 7.97
C MET A 66 -6.51 11.90 7.78
N ILE A 67 -6.14 11.18 8.82
CA ILE A 67 -6.19 9.71 8.87
C ILE A 67 -6.98 9.27 10.10
N LEU A 68 -7.60 8.10 10.00
CA LEU A 68 -8.20 7.38 11.12
C LEU A 68 -7.26 6.24 11.52
N VAL A 69 -6.97 6.15 12.80
CA VAL A 69 -6.15 5.08 13.39
C VAL A 69 -6.90 4.41 14.53
N PRO A 70 -6.75 3.10 14.75
CA PRO A 70 -7.35 2.43 15.89
C PRO A 70 -6.78 2.96 17.21
N SER A 71 -7.57 2.96 18.26
CA SER A 71 -7.04 3.11 19.61
C SER A 71 -6.22 1.87 19.97
N LYS A 72 -5.34 2.00 20.98
CA LYS A 72 -4.56 0.85 21.45
C LYS A 72 -5.47 -0.32 21.84
N ASN A 73 -6.55 -0.05 22.57
CA ASN A 73 -7.47 -1.09 23.02
C ASN A 73 -8.14 -1.82 21.83
N LEU A 74 -8.54 -1.08 20.79
CA LEU A 74 -9.11 -1.70 19.58
C LEU A 74 -8.05 -2.49 18.80
N ALA A 75 -6.84 -1.97 18.65
CA ALA A 75 -5.76 -2.67 17.99
C ALA A 75 -5.39 -3.97 18.71
N ASP A 76 -5.30 -3.94 20.04
CA ASP A 76 -5.03 -5.12 20.86
C ASP A 76 -6.17 -6.17 20.74
N TYR A 77 -7.44 -5.72 20.75
CA TYR A 77 -8.61 -6.58 20.58
C TYR A 77 -8.61 -7.28 19.21
N LEU A 78 -8.33 -6.53 18.15
CA LEU A 78 -8.28 -7.04 16.77
C LEU A 78 -6.96 -7.75 16.44
N LYS A 79 -5.98 -7.75 17.36
CA LYS A 79 -4.63 -8.28 17.15
C LYS A 79 -3.90 -7.62 15.96
N ILE A 80 -4.15 -6.32 15.77
CA ILE A 80 -3.47 -5.52 14.74
C ILE A 80 -2.07 -5.16 15.28
N PRO A 81 -0.98 -5.53 14.60
CA PRO A 81 0.35 -5.14 15.01
C PRO A 81 0.57 -3.64 14.75
N MET A 82 0.43 -2.82 15.81
CA MET A 82 0.72 -1.39 15.75
C MET A 82 2.16 -1.16 16.23
N ASN A 83 3.05 -0.88 15.29
CA ASN A 83 4.43 -0.49 15.58
C ASN A 83 4.59 1.01 15.31
N TYR A 84 4.84 1.79 16.35
CA TYR A 84 4.99 3.25 16.20
C TYR A 84 6.20 3.63 15.34
N ASP A 85 7.26 2.82 15.31
CA ASP A 85 8.43 3.04 14.45
C ASP A 85 8.11 2.82 12.96
N GLN A 86 7.03 2.09 12.65
CA GLN A 86 6.55 1.82 11.30
C GLN A 86 5.34 2.68 10.91
N PHE A 87 4.90 3.58 11.80
CA PHE A 87 3.67 4.35 11.57
C PHE A 87 3.71 5.16 10.27
N ASP A 88 4.83 5.82 9.98
CA ASP A 88 4.99 6.57 8.73
C ASP A 88 4.99 5.67 7.52
N HIS A 89 5.56 4.47 7.62
CA HIS A 89 5.52 3.46 6.58
C HIS A 89 4.09 2.97 6.35
N ASP A 90 3.39 2.49 7.38
CA ASP A 90 2.00 2.00 7.30
C ASP A 90 1.05 3.07 6.72
N LYS A 91 1.30 4.33 7.05
CA LYS A 91 0.57 5.47 6.49
C LYS A 91 0.76 5.58 4.97
N VAL A 92 2.00 5.58 4.48
CA VAL A 92 2.28 5.65 3.04
C VAL A 92 1.75 4.42 2.31
N VAL A 93 1.92 3.23 2.89
CA VAL A 93 1.34 1.97 2.37
C VAL A 93 -0.17 2.12 2.15
N SER A 94 -0.90 2.70 3.11
CA SER A 94 -2.35 2.91 2.97
C SER A 94 -2.71 3.88 1.84
N TYR A 95 -1.95 4.94 1.61
CA TYR A 95 -2.18 5.84 0.47
C TYR A 95 -1.85 5.16 -0.86
N VAL A 96 -0.76 4.40 -0.94
CA VAL A 96 -0.39 3.64 -2.14
C VAL A 96 -1.46 2.61 -2.47
N ALA A 97 -1.88 1.81 -1.49
CA ALA A 97 -2.96 0.84 -1.66
C ALA A 97 -4.27 1.50 -2.14
N THR A 98 -4.61 2.68 -1.59
CA THR A 98 -5.79 3.44 -2.01
C THR A 98 -5.68 3.89 -3.48
N GLY A 99 -4.50 4.24 -3.95
CA GLY A 99 -4.26 4.59 -5.36
C GLY A 99 -4.59 3.43 -6.29
N PHE A 100 -4.09 2.24 -5.99
CA PHE A 100 -4.40 1.04 -6.77
C PHE A 100 -5.87 0.65 -6.68
N LEU A 101 -6.47 0.74 -5.48
CA LEU A 101 -7.90 0.46 -5.30
C LEU A 101 -8.81 1.43 -6.09
N LYS A 102 -8.41 2.69 -6.20
CA LYS A 102 -9.17 3.74 -6.89
C LYS A 102 -8.97 3.70 -8.41
N ALA A 103 -7.88 3.11 -8.88
CA ALA A 103 -7.58 3.05 -10.29
C ALA A 103 -8.62 2.22 -11.04
N GLU A 104 -9.52 2.89 -11.77
CA GLU A 104 -10.62 2.25 -12.53
C GLU A 104 -10.12 1.28 -13.61
N ALA A 105 -8.84 1.38 -14.00
CA ALA A 105 -8.19 0.46 -14.91
C ALA A 105 -8.14 -0.97 -14.36
N PHE A 106 -8.19 -1.15 -13.04
CA PHE A 106 -8.11 -2.46 -12.40
C PHE A 106 -9.48 -2.86 -11.84
N LYS A 107 -10.34 -3.40 -12.68
CA LYS A 107 -11.64 -3.93 -12.25
C LYS A 107 -11.49 -5.29 -11.57
N ASN A 108 -12.39 -5.62 -10.64
CA ASN A 108 -12.42 -6.91 -9.94
C ASN A 108 -11.10 -7.24 -9.24
N HIS A 109 -10.65 -6.36 -8.36
CA HIS A 109 -9.38 -6.49 -7.67
C HIS A 109 -9.56 -6.81 -6.18
N ASP A 110 -8.54 -7.44 -5.61
CA ASP A 110 -8.39 -7.65 -4.17
C ASP A 110 -7.01 -7.16 -3.72
N LEU A 111 -7.00 -6.59 -2.52
CA LEU A 111 -5.79 -6.14 -1.84
C LEU A 111 -5.58 -6.95 -0.58
N THR A 112 -4.35 -7.41 -0.36
CA THR A 112 -3.92 -8.06 0.88
C THR A 112 -2.67 -7.37 1.40
N PHE A 113 -2.64 -7.06 2.69
CA PHE A 113 -1.52 -6.37 3.33
C PHE A 113 -0.54 -7.33 4.01
N GLU A 114 0.71 -6.89 4.21
CA GLU A 114 1.77 -7.66 4.87
C GLU A 114 1.29 -8.36 6.16
N HIS A 115 0.59 -7.63 7.04
CA HIS A 115 0.15 -8.17 8.33
C HIS A 115 -0.94 -9.25 8.22
N GLU A 116 -1.64 -9.33 7.10
CA GLU A 116 -2.57 -10.43 6.80
C GLU A 116 -1.78 -11.65 6.28
N LEU A 117 -0.82 -11.40 5.38
CA LEU A 117 0.03 -12.43 4.77
C LEU A 117 0.94 -13.10 5.79
N SER A 118 1.51 -12.33 6.72
CA SER A 118 2.42 -12.84 7.76
C SER A 118 1.78 -13.87 8.70
N LYS A 119 0.45 -13.90 8.79
CA LYS A 119 -0.28 -14.90 9.58
C LYS A 119 -0.16 -16.32 8.98
N PHE A 120 0.12 -16.41 7.68
CA PHE A 120 0.10 -17.67 6.92
C PHE A 120 1.45 -18.08 6.35
N SER A 121 2.48 -17.24 6.46
CA SER A 121 3.75 -17.42 5.77
C SER A 121 4.92 -17.33 6.75
N SER A 122 5.62 -18.43 6.96
CA SER A 122 6.91 -18.45 7.67
C SER A 122 8.06 -18.54 6.65
N GLY A 123 8.90 -17.48 6.60
CA GLY A 123 10.12 -17.48 5.76
C GLY A 123 9.94 -17.14 4.27
N SER A 124 8.73 -16.91 3.80
CA SER A 124 8.47 -16.43 2.44
C SER A 124 8.76 -14.94 2.28
N LEU A 125 8.90 -14.51 1.03
CA LEU A 125 8.96 -13.09 0.68
C LEU A 125 7.57 -12.49 0.87
N ILE A 126 7.44 -11.53 1.78
CA ILE A 126 6.17 -10.89 2.09
C ILE A 126 6.26 -9.43 1.64
N PRO A 127 5.52 -9.02 0.60
CA PRO A 127 5.44 -7.61 0.19
C PRO A 127 4.54 -6.80 1.14
N ASP A 128 4.68 -5.48 1.11
CA ASP A 128 3.81 -4.58 1.87
C ASP A 128 2.34 -4.71 1.45
N ILE A 129 2.11 -4.86 0.12
CA ILE A 129 0.80 -5.05 -0.47
C ILE A 129 0.88 -6.12 -1.56
N VAL A 130 -0.09 -7.04 -1.59
CA VAL A 130 -0.41 -7.87 -2.75
C VAL A 130 -1.68 -7.35 -3.39
N PHE A 131 -1.63 -7.09 -4.68
CA PHE A 131 -2.76 -6.66 -5.49
C PHE A 131 -3.05 -7.72 -6.54
N ASN A 132 -4.25 -8.28 -6.52
CA ASN A 132 -4.75 -9.19 -7.56
C ASN A 132 -5.80 -8.46 -8.39
N GLY A 133 -5.74 -8.56 -9.69
CA GLY A 133 -6.68 -7.88 -10.58
C GLY A 133 -6.81 -8.55 -11.93
N ILE A 134 -7.63 -7.96 -12.78
CA ILE A 134 -7.81 -8.38 -14.17
C ILE A 134 -7.32 -7.25 -15.07
N SER A 135 -6.40 -7.54 -15.99
CA SER A 135 -5.89 -6.57 -16.94
C SER A 135 -7.03 -6.07 -17.84
N PRO A 136 -7.23 -4.75 -17.95
CA PRO A 136 -8.25 -4.20 -18.84
C PRO A 136 -7.91 -4.38 -20.33
N LYS A 137 -6.62 -4.58 -20.66
CA LYS A 137 -6.15 -4.75 -22.04
C LYS A 137 -6.28 -6.19 -22.52
N SER A 138 -5.84 -7.18 -21.71
CA SER A 138 -5.82 -8.59 -22.10
C SER A 138 -6.98 -9.40 -21.54
N GLY A 139 -7.59 -8.96 -20.44
CA GLY A 139 -8.58 -9.73 -19.70
C GLY A 139 -7.97 -10.83 -18.80
N ASP A 140 -6.64 -10.91 -18.72
CA ASP A 140 -5.95 -11.91 -17.94
C ASP A 140 -5.89 -11.49 -16.45
N GLU A 141 -5.91 -12.47 -15.57
CA GLU A 141 -5.61 -12.26 -14.16
C GLU A 141 -4.14 -11.90 -13.99
N PHE A 142 -3.85 -10.96 -13.09
CA PHE A 142 -2.48 -10.59 -12.73
C PHE A 142 -2.33 -10.39 -11.23
N LYS A 143 -1.11 -10.58 -10.74
CA LYS A 143 -0.76 -10.44 -9.34
C LYS A 143 0.48 -9.58 -9.18
N LEU A 144 0.31 -8.44 -8.50
CA LEU A 144 1.39 -7.50 -8.22
C LEU A 144 1.86 -7.65 -6.77
N ALA A 145 3.17 -7.61 -6.56
CA ALA A 145 3.76 -7.29 -5.27
C ALA A 145 4.09 -5.80 -5.25
N ILE A 146 3.73 -5.08 -4.19
CA ILE A 146 4.04 -3.66 -4.04
C ILE A 146 4.84 -3.47 -2.76
N GLU A 147 5.99 -2.84 -2.90
CA GLU A 147 6.92 -2.48 -1.83
C GLU A 147 7.00 -0.97 -1.69
N VAL A 148 6.90 -0.47 -0.47
CA VAL A 148 7.01 0.96 -0.16
C VAL A 148 8.36 1.22 0.52
N GLU A 149 9.20 2.03 -0.09
CA GLU A 149 10.53 2.32 0.41
C GLU A 149 10.65 3.78 0.85
N LEU A 150 10.77 3.98 2.17
CA LEU A 150 10.90 5.31 2.79
C LEU A 150 12.31 5.63 3.26
N SER A 151 13.20 4.63 3.33
CA SER A 151 14.55 4.80 3.87
C SER A 151 15.59 4.01 3.09
N ARG A 152 16.81 4.51 3.13
CA ARG A 152 17.94 3.85 2.47
C ARG A 152 18.26 2.54 3.17
N LYS A 153 18.35 1.46 2.41
CA LYS A 153 18.81 0.14 2.84
C LYS A 153 20.23 -0.13 2.29
N ALA A 154 20.96 -1.04 2.94
CA ALA A 154 22.25 -1.51 2.39
C ALA A 154 22.01 -2.22 1.05
N PHE A 155 22.86 -1.98 0.05
CA PHE A 155 22.72 -2.58 -1.28
C PHE A 155 22.61 -4.10 -1.25
N ALA A 156 23.37 -4.79 -0.40
CA ALA A 156 23.26 -6.24 -0.27
C ALA A 156 21.84 -6.71 0.12
N LYS A 157 21.10 -5.93 0.93
CA LYS A 157 19.70 -6.24 1.28
C LYS A 157 18.76 -5.97 0.10
N ILE A 158 19.01 -4.89 -0.66
CA ILE A 158 18.25 -4.55 -1.86
C ILE A 158 18.41 -5.66 -2.89
N ASP A 159 19.66 -6.04 -3.20
CA ASP A 159 19.99 -7.06 -4.20
C ASP A 159 19.41 -8.42 -3.83
N ALA A 160 19.54 -8.82 -2.56
CA ALA A 160 18.96 -10.07 -2.08
C ALA A 160 17.44 -10.11 -2.21
N LYS A 161 16.75 -8.99 -1.95
CA LYS A 161 15.29 -8.89 -2.08
C LYS A 161 14.87 -8.90 -3.55
N ILE A 162 15.54 -8.14 -4.41
CA ILE A 162 15.31 -8.14 -5.86
C ILE A 162 15.53 -9.54 -6.46
N ALA A 163 16.66 -10.20 -6.12
CA ALA A 163 16.95 -11.55 -6.62
C ALA A 163 15.87 -12.56 -6.22
N ARG A 164 15.33 -12.47 -5.02
CA ARG A 164 14.21 -13.31 -4.58
C ARG A 164 12.95 -13.05 -5.39
N TYR A 165 12.61 -11.80 -5.68
CA TYR A 165 11.44 -11.45 -6.50
C TYR A 165 11.59 -11.91 -7.95
N VAL A 166 12.79 -11.81 -8.53
CA VAL A 166 13.06 -12.30 -9.89
C VAL A 166 12.89 -13.82 -9.98
N GLN A 167 13.23 -14.55 -8.91
CA GLN A 167 13.08 -16.00 -8.85
C GLN A 167 11.67 -16.47 -8.47
N ASP A 168 10.87 -15.58 -7.90
CA ASP A 168 9.51 -15.89 -7.44
C ASP A 168 8.50 -15.71 -8.57
N ASN A 169 7.92 -16.81 -9.02
CA ASN A 169 6.89 -16.82 -10.06
C ASN A 169 5.48 -16.58 -9.52
N SER A 170 5.32 -16.31 -8.22
CA SER A 170 4.01 -16.06 -7.62
C SER A 170 3.47 -14.66 -7.87
N PHE A 171 4.30 -13.76 -8.41
CA PHE A 171 3.92 -12.41 -8.83
C PHE A 171 4.26 -12.19 -10.30
N ASP A 172 3.39 -11.52 -11.04
CA ASP A 172 3.65 -11.15 -12.44
C ASP A 172 4.59 -9.95 -12.52
N LEU A 173 4.42 -8.98 -11.61
CA LEU A 173 5.22 -7.76 -11.55
C LEU A 173 5.43 -7.34 -10.09
N VAL A 174 6.54 -6.66 -9.84
CA VAL A 174 6.87 -6.07 -8.54
C VAL A 174 7.04 -4.57 -8.68
N ILE A 175 6.27 -3.81 -7.93
CA ILE A 175 6.35 -2.35 -7.91
C ILE A 175 7.07 -1.89 -6.65
N TYR A 176 8.16 -1.15 -6.81
CA TYR A 176 8.80 -0.42 -5.74
C TYR A 176 8.35 1.04 -5.78
N ALA A 177 7.61 1.47 -4.76
CA ALA A 177 7.09 2.83 -4.62
C ALA A 177 7.97 3.66 -3.68
N PHE A 178 8.52 4.77 -4.17
CA PHE A 178 9.45 5.63 -3.45
C PHE A 178 8.82 6.98 -3.16
N ALA A 179 8.81 7.40 -1.89
CA ALA A 179 8.39 8.74 -1.49
C ALA A 179 9.53 9.79 -1.59
N SER A 180 10.69 9.41 -2.15
CA SER A 180 11.87 10.26 -2.29
C SER A 180 12.55 10.01 -3.64
N GLU A 181 12.81 11.09 -4.37
CA GLU A 181 13.54 11.03 -5.63
C GLU A 181 14.96 10.49 -5.45
N ASP A 182 15.61 10.81 -4.33
CA ASP A 182 16.96 10.28 -4.02
C ASP A 182 16.95 8.76 -3.90
N LEU A 183 15.92 8.18 -3.26
CA LEU A 183 15.78 6.72 -3.14
C LEU A 183 15.44 6.09 -4.49
N TYR A 184 14.53 6.68 -5.25
CA TYR A 184 14.20 6.24 -6.60
C TYR A 184 15.45 6.18 -7.48
N ASN A 185 16.22 7.28 -7.53
CA ASN A 185 17.45 7.37 -8.32
C ASN A 185 18.53 6.40 -7.83
N LEU A 186 18.60 6.15 -6.51
CA LEU A 186 19.52 5.16 -5.93
C LEU A 186 19.22 3.75 -6.43
N PHE A 187 17.95 3.34 -6.41
CA PHE A 187 17.53 2.01 -6.89
C PHE A 187 17.68 1.89 -8.40
N ARG A 188 17.28 2.91 -9.17
CA ARG A 188 17.52 2.98 -10.61
C ARG A 188 18.98 2.76 -10.94
N LYS A 189 19.87 3.58 -10.36
CA LYS A 189 21.32 3.46 -10.58
C LYS A 189 21.83 2.07 -10.18
N ARG A 190 21.27 1.47 -9.12
CA ARG A 190 21.65 0.12 -8.71
C ARG A 190 21.31 -0.91 -9.76
N ILE A 191 20.13 -0.86 -10.37
CA ILE A 191 19.71 -1.77 -11.45
C ILE A 191 20.61 -1.56 -12.69
N GLU A 192 20.93 -0.32 -13.05
CA GLU A 192 21.81 0.01 -14.17
C GLU A 192 23.22 -0.60 -14.03
N THR A 193 23.69 -0.79 -12.79
CA THR A 193 25.04 -1.30 -12.48
C THR A 193 25.14 -2.82 -12.36
N TYR A 194 24.08 -3.59 -12.61
CA TYR A 194 24.19 -5.04 -12.62
C TYR A 194 25.05 -5.52 -13.79
N GLU A 195 26.13 -6.24 -13.48
CA GLU A 195 27.14 -6.69 -14.46
C GLU A 195 26.64 -7.86 -15.33
N ASN A 196 25.75 -8.71 -14.78
CA ASN A 196 25.18 -9.83 -15.51
C ASN A 196 24.00 -9.33 -16.38
N PRO A 197 24.13 -9.35 -17.74
CA PRO A 197 23.10 -8.82 -18.63
C PRO A 197 21.78 -9.61 -18.56
N GLU A 198 21.86 -10.93 -18.38
CA GLU A 198 20.66 -11.79 -18.29
C GLU A 198 19.88 -11.49 -17.01
N PHE A 199 20.59 -11.39 -15.89
CA PHE A 199 19.96 -11.01 -14.62
C PHE A 199 19.38 -9.60 -14.68
N LYS A 200 20.12 -8.65 -15.25
CA LYS A 200 19.64 -7.27 -15.45
C LYS A 200 18.34 -7.25 -16.23
N LYS A 201 18.28 -7.97 -17.35
CA LYS A 201 17.07 -8.07 -18.19
C LYS A 201 15.88 -8.63 -17.37
N LEU A 202 16.09 -9.70 -16.62
CA LEU A 202 15.03 -10.27 -15.75
C LEU A 202 14.55 -9.28 -14.69
N VAL A 203 15.46 -8.48 -14.12
CA VAL A 203 15.10 -7.40 -13.17
C VAL A 203 14.28 -6.33 -13.86
N GLU A 204 14.70 -5.85 -15.02
CA GLU A 204 13.98 -4.82 -15.78
C GLU A 204 12.57 -5.27 -16.21
N GLU A 205 12.41 -6.53 -16.60
CA GLU A 205 11.10 -7.12 -16.94
C GLU A 205 10.18 -7.31 -15.73
N LYS A 206 10.76 -7.59 -14.54
CA LYS A 206 10.01 -7.95 -13.34
C LYS A 206 9.77 -6.80 -12.38
N ILE A 207 10.67 -5.82 -12.35
CA ILE A 207 10.67 -4.73 -11.36
C ILE A 207 10.30 -3.41 -12.01
N THR A 208 9.30 -2.75 -11.48
CA THR A 208 8.93 -1.38 -11.82
C THR A 208 9.24 -0.46 -10.65
N LEU A 209 9.99 0.61 -10.89
CA LEU A 209 10.22 1.66 -9.92
C LEU A 209 9.20 2.78 -10.13
N VAL A 210 8.53 3.24 -9.08
CA VAL A 210 7.53 4.31 -9.14
C VAL A 210 7.89 5.40 -8.15
N LEU A 211 7.98 6.64 -8.60
CA LEU A 211 8.18 7.81 -7.75
C LEU A 211 6.83 8.38 -7.32
N ILE A 212 6.59 8.40 -6.01
CA ILE A 212 5.42 9.01 -5.38
C ILE A 212 5.85 10.29 -4.67
N GLU A 213 5.99 11.40 -5.40
CA GLU A 213 6.48 12.68 -4.86
C GLU A 213 5.61 13.19 -3.72
N ASN A 214 4.31 13.06 -3.86
CA ASN A 214 3.34 13.42 -2.84
C ASN A 214 2.35 12.28 -2.62
N TYR A 215 2.68 11.38 -1.70
CA TYR A 215 1.85 10.21 -1.40
C TYR A 215 0.40 10.58 -1.02
N LEU A 216 0.15 11.79 -0.50
CA LEU A 216 -1.21 12.23 -0.15
C LEU A 216 -2.11 12.43 -1.36
N ASN A 217 -1.53 12.77 -2.50
CA ASN A 217 -2.24 12.94 -3.78
C ASN A 217 -2.14 11.71 -4.66
N PHE A 218 -1.22 10.79 -4.37
CA PHE A 218 -0.99 9.59 -5.18
C PHE A 218 -2.28 8.84 -5.57
N PRO A 219 -3.29 8.68 -4.70
CA PRO A 219 -4.54 8.03 -5.10
C PRO A 219 -5.31 8.73 -6.24
N ASP A 220 -5.10 10.03 -6.44
CA ASP A 220 -5.72 10.79 -7.53
C ASP A 220 -4.80 10.88 -8.76
N GLU A 221 -3.50 10.67 -8.59
CA GLU A 221 -2.45 10.93 -9.58
C GLU A 221 -1.65 9.68 -9.97
N ILE A 222 -2.11 8.48 -9.57
CA ILE A 222 -1.35 7.23 -9.73
C ILE A 222 -0.82 7.01 -11.15
N PHE A 223 -1.62 7.25 -12.17
CA PHE A 223 -1.22 7.06 -13.56
C PHE A 223 -0.27 8.14 -14.11
N GLY A 224 -0.23 9.32 -13.46
CA GLY A 224 0.74 10.39 -13.74
C GLY A 224 2.06 10.25 -12.99
N SER A 225 2.24 9.21 -12.17
CA SER A 225 3.46 8.99 -11.41
C SER A 225 4.60 8.55 -12.32
N LYS A 226 5.76 9.23 -12.19
CA LYS A 226 6.99 8.87 -12.90
C LYS A 226 7.40 7.45 -12.55
N CYS A 227 7.76 6.65 -13.54
CA CYS A 227 8.23 5.29 -13.32
C CYS A 227 9.34 4.88 -14.27
N LEU A 228 10.04 3.81 -13.90
CA LEU A 228 10.97 3.06 -14.74
C LEU A 228 10.43 1.64 -14.87
N HIS A 229 10.11 1.22 -16.10
CA HIS A 229 9.61 -0.11 -16.42
C HIS A 229 10.30 -0.62 -17.68
N ASN A 230 10.73 -1.87 -17.71
CA ASN A 230 11.48 -2.46 -18.82
C ASN A 230 12.71 -1.65 -19.26
N GLY A 231 13.37 -0.95 -18.33
CA GLY A 231 14.50 -0.07 -18.64
C GLY A 231 14.12 1.28 -19.24
N GLU A 232 12.84 1.57 -19.44
CA GLU A 232 12.32 2.81 -20.02
C GLU A 232 11.67 3.70 -18.96
N GLU A 233 12.00 5.01 -18.99
CA GLU A 233 11.31 6.00 -18.16
C GLU A 233 10.02 6.44 -18.83
N GLY A 234 8.96 6.59 -18.03
CA GLY A 234 7.66 7.05 -18.47
C GLY A 234 6.74 7.35 -17.30
N PHE A 235 5.45 7.32 -17.56
CA PHE A 235 4.42 7.45 -16.56
C PHE A 235 3.70 6.12 -16.35
N LEU A 236 3.29 5.83 -15.11
CA LEU A 236 2.71 4.53 -14.78
C LEU A 236 1.50 4.16 -15.65
N GLY A 237 0.68 5.14 -16.07
CA GLY A 237 -0.47 4.93 -16.95
C GLY A 237 -0.14 4.52 -18.37
N GLU A 238 1.10 4.66 -18.82
CA GLU A 238 1.54 4.25 -20.17
C GLU A 238 1.76 2.73 -20.25
N PHE A 239 2.04 2.10 -19.09
CA PHE A 239 2.38 0.68 -18.99
C PHE A 239 1.18 -0.20 -18.58
N PHE A 240 0.12 0.38 -18.03
CA PHE A 240 -1.12 -0.29 -17.62
C PHE A 240 -2.32 0.22 -18.41
#